data_5b30cc089404149158fb4faf19d18dad
#
_entry.id   5b30cc089404149158fb4faf19d18dad
#
_cell.length_a   1.000
_cell.length_b   1.000
_cell.length_c   1.000
_cell.angle_alpha   90.00
_cell.angle_beta   90.00
_cell.angle_gamma   90.00
#
_symmetry.space_group_name_H-M   'P 1'
#
loop_
_entity.id
_entity.type
_entity.pdbx_description
1 polymer ?
#
loop_
_entity_poly.entity_id
_entity_poly.type
_entity_poly.pdbx_seq_one_letter_code
_entity_poly.pdbx_strand_id
1 'polypeptide(L)'
;MLENKMEQLNTCMRQIFEEPEVEIVNFICEDLDYKTPNFTTAGIFHLKGIALIHHERLPWSIILKIIKSDSAEKEDPAHHNYWRREALVFESKILDELPSSIQAPKCYLVEEQVDGTVWLWMERIEGEFAHTKEEFDFIAERLGRFNGAYLTGKNIPDDQWICRSWLRSWTTSSKMYAPSSEDYIHQIHRDNDRSLWAWFQDFTIQIDRHMDVLNHLPRVLAHQDLSQMNMLLTQNGGLVWIDWQFMSISGLGEDLGKMFGVNMSLGVIPIERYEEYKESLFHSYIKGLKASGWQGDVNLARYGYCLSTALRSVWEVPQYFSLSAQLSTDPDYLKLQDRVVRLEQLINIQREMAEECSALKV
;
A
#
# COMPACT_ATOMS: atom_id res chain seq x y z
N MET A 1 -6.79 -28.40 8.33
CA MET A 1 -7.04 -27.49 7.20
C MET A 1 -6.53 -28.07 5.86
N LEU A 2 -5.32 -28.60 5.75
CA LEU A 2 -4.68 -28.98 4.48
C LEU A 2 -4.76 -30.47 4.14
N GLU A 3 -5.33 -31.32 4.98
CA GLU A 3 -5.37 -32.79 4.77
C GLU A 3 -6.03 -33.20 3.44
N ASN A 4 -6.96 -32.42 2.93
CA ASN A 4 -7.67 -32.69 1.67
C ASN A 4 -7.19 -31.80 0.51
N LYS A 5 -6.00 -31.17 0.60
CA LYS A 5 -5.48 -30.20 -0.37
C LYS A 5 -4.25 -30.68 -1.14
N MET A 6 -4.03 -32.01 -1.16
CA MET A 6 -2.87 -32.59 -1.86
C MET A 6 -2.92 -32.35 -3.37
N GLU A 7 -4.11 -32.28 -3.98
CA GLU A 7 -4.25 -32.02 -5.42
C GLU A 7 -3.81 -30.59 -5.76
N GLN A 8 -4.22 -29.61 -4.94
CA GLN A 8 -3.82 -28.21 -5.06
C GLN A 8 -2.31 -28.05 -4.90
N LEU A 9 -1.75 -28.69 -3.89
CA LEU A 9 -0.29 -28.70 -3.68
C LEU A 9 0.45 -29.32 -4.86
N ASN A 10 -0.01 -30.45 -5.39
CA ASN A 10 0.56 -31.03 -6.58
C ASN A 10 0.46 -30.11 -7.80
N THR A 11 -0.65 -29.39 -7.94
CA THR A 11 -0.80 -28.38 -9.00
C THR A 11 0.23 -27.28 -8.88
N CYS A 12 0.45 -26.74 -7.67
CA CYS A 12 1.49 -25.75 -7.40
C CYS A 12 2.89 -26.31 -7.69
N MET A 13 3.19 -27.54 -7.25
CA MET A 13 4.51 -28.15 -7.45
C MET A 13 4.84 -28.36 -8.92
N ARG A 14 3.86 -28.81 -9.74
CA ARG A 14 4.05 -28.94 -11.19
C ARG A 14 4.40 -27.60 -11.85
N GLN A 15 3.83 -26.48 -11.36
CA GLN A 15 4.15 -25.17 -11.90
C GLN A 15 5.50 -24.62 -11.39
N ILE A 16 5.87 -24.90 -10.13
CA ILE A 16 7.14 -24.48 -9.55
C ILE A 16 8.32 -25.14 -10.26
N PHE A 17 8.21 -26.45 -10.49
CA PHE A 17 9.30 -27.24 -11.05
C PHE A 17 9.21 -27.42 -12.59
N GLU A 18 8.11 -26.93 -13.19
CA GLU A 18 7.81 -27.11 -14.62
C GLU A 18 7.83 -28.58 -15.06
N GLU A 19 7.43 -29.50 -14.13
CA GLU A 19 7.46 -30.96 -14.29
C GLU A 19 6.08 -31.54 -14.01
N PRO A 20 5.56 -32.43 -14.88
CA PRO A 20 4.26 -33.05 -14.68
C PRO A 20 4.27 -34.14 -13.58
N GLU A 21 5.41 -34.78 -13.35
CA GLU A 21 5.57 -35.86 -12.37
C GLU A 21 6.38 -35.36 -11.17
N VAL A 22 5.66 -34.84 -10.17
CA VAL A 22 6.24 -34.35 -8.90
C VAL A 22 5.58 -35.14 -7.77
N GLU A 23 6.36 -35.70 -6.87
CA GLU A 23 5.89 -36.35 -5.66
C GLU A 23 6.23 -35.48 -4.44
N ILE A 24 5.24 -35.07 -3.65
CA ILE A 24 5.46 -34.36 -2.38
C ILE A 24 5.85 -35.41 -1.32
N VAL A 25 7.11 -35.38 -0.87
CA VAL A 25 7.62 -36.28 0.15
C VAL A 25 7.11 -35.94 1.54
N ASN A 26 7.20 -34.66 1.89
CA ASN A 26 6.71 -34.10 3.15
C ASN A 26 6.52 -32.60 3.02
N PHE A 27 5.75 -32.02 3.93
CA PHE A 27 5.66 -30.55 4.11
C PHE A 27 5.22 -30.21 5.53
N ILE A 28 5.48 -28.97 5.89
CA ILE A 28 4.94 -28.32 7.09
C ILE A 28 4.19 -27.05 6.67
N CYS A 29 3.22 -26.66 7.48
CA CYS A 29 2.45 -25.44 7.32
C CYS A 29 2.62 -24.60 8.60
N GLU A 30 3.21 -23.43 8.45
CA GLU A 30 3.45 -22.49 9.54
C GLU A 30 2.48 -21.31 9.39
N ASP A 31 1.69 -21.02 10.42
CA ASP A 31 0.89 -19.81 10.47
C ASP A 31 1.84 -18.63 10.70
N LEU A 32 1.79 -17.61 9.84
CA LEU A 32 2.63 -16.41 9.98
C LEU A 32 2.11 -15.42 11.03
N ASP A 33 1.03 -15.79 11.77
CA ASP A 33 0.40 -15.00 12.84
C ASP A 33 0.15 -13.53 12.42
N TYR A 34 -0.27 -13.36 11.16
CA TYR A 34 -0.48 -12.05 10.57
C TYR A 34 -1.70 -11.39 11.18
N LYS A 35 -1.46 -10.50 12.14
CA LYS A 35 -2.48 -9.68 12.81
C LYS A 35 -2.50 -8.28 12.23
N THR A 36 -3.23 -8.10 11.13
CA THR A 36 -3.47 -6.76 10.62
C THR A 36 -4.88 -6.28 10.95
N PRO A 37 -5.09 -4.95 10.91
CA PRO A 37 -6.44 -4.40 10.94
C PRO A 37 -7.24 -4.70 9.65
N ASN A 38 -6.64 -5.38 8.67
CA ASN A 38 -7.33 -5.78 7.44
C ASN A 38 -8.10 -7.09 7.65
N PHE A 39 -9.36 -6.98 8.01
CA PHE A 39 -10.23 -8.13 8.29
C PHE A 39 -10.61 -8.95 7.05
N THR A 40 -10.26 -8.52 5.84
CA THR A 40 -10.46 -9.30 4.61
C THR A 40 -9.41 -10.40 4.44
N THR A 41 -8.30 -10.36 5.19
CA THR A 41 -7.33 -11.47 5.26
C THR A 41 -7.68 -12.37 6.44
N ALA A 42 -8.06 -13.62 6.16
CA ALA A 42 -8.41 -14.61 7.18
C ALA A 42 -7.19 -15.36 7.74
N GLY A 43 -6.08 -15.39 6.98
CA GLY A 43 -4.82 -15.98 7.42
C GLY A 43 -3.77 -15.98 6.31
N ILE A 44 -2.50 -16.03 6.72
CA ILE A 44 -1.35 -16.19 5.83
C ILE A 44 -0.47 -17.31 6.37
N PHE A 45 -0.20 -18.29 5.55
CA PHE A 45 0.54 -19.50 5.92
C PHE A 45 1.75 -19.67 5.02
N HIS A 46 2.85 -20.08 5.61
CA HIS A 46 4.04 -20.52 4.90
C HIS A 46 4.07 -22.04 4.82
N LEU A 47 3.98 -22.57 3.62
CA LEU A 47 4.13 -23.98 3.34
C LEU A 47 5.50 -24.23 2.75
N LYS A 48 6.22 -25.20 3.32
CA LYS A 48 7.54 -25.61 2.82
C LYS A 48 7.76 -27.10 3.01
N GLY A 49 8.51 -27.70 2.12
CA GLY A 49 8.74 -29.14 2.17
C GLY A 49 9.76 -29.62 1.16
N ILE A 50 9.72 -30.90 0.92
CA ILE A 50 10.59 -31.61 -0.05
C ILE A 50 9.70 -32.26 -1.09
N ALA A 51 10.04 -32.07 -2.35
CA ALA A 51 9.49 -32.80 -3.48
C ALA A 51 10.56 -33.78 -4.06
N LEU A 52 10.10 -34.87 -4.64
CA LEU A 52 10.91 -35.83 -5.38
C LEU A 52 10.61 -35.65 -6.87
N ILE A 53 11.67 -35.36 -7.65
CA ILE A 53 11.61 -35.15 -9.10
C ILE A 53 12.78 -35.93 -9.72
N HIS A 54 12.52 -36.82 -10.63
CA HIS A 54 13.57 -37.64 -11.28
C HIS A 54 14.59 -38.28 -10.30
N HIS A 55 14.10 -38.75 -9.12
CA HIS A 55 14.89 -39.28 -8.02
C HIS A 55 15.73 -38.28 -7.22
N GLU A 56 15.62 -36.97 -7.52
CA GLU A 56 16.25 -35.88 -6.74
C GLU A 56 15.27 -35.25 -5.74
N ARG A 57 15.77 -34.99 -4.53
CA ARG A 57 15.00 -34.33 -3.48
C ARG A 57 15.25 -32.83 -3.53
N LEU A 58 14.22 -32.08 -3.91
CA LEU A 58 14.29 -30.61 -4.04
C LEU A 58 13.42 -29.93 -2.99
N PRO A 59 13.93 -28.90 -2.32
CA PRO A 59 13.12 -28.09 -1.41
C PRO A 59 12.15 -27.18 -2.20
N TRP A 60 10.98 -26.94 -1.59
CA TRP A 60 10.01 -25.98 -2.11
C TRP A 60 9.39 -25.15 -1.01
N SER A 61 8.85 -23.99 -1.38
CA SER A 61 8.25 -23.04 -0.46
C SER A 61 7.22 -22.17 -1.17
N ILE A 62 6.04 -22.02 -0.57
CA ILE A 62 4.95 -21.17 -1.07
C ILE A 62 4.25 -20.43 0.08
N ILE A 63 3.53 -19.38 -0.27
CA ILE A 63 2.62 -18.68 0.62
C ILE A 63 1.18 -19.04 0.25
N LEU A 64 0.38 -19.37 1.26
CA LEU A 64 -1.05 -19.50 1.16
C LEU A 64 -1.69 -18.32 1.89
N LYS A 65 -2.34 -17.40 1.14
CA LYS A 65 -3.13 -16.32 1.70
C LYS A 65 -4.62 -16.65 1.55
N ILE A 66 -5.36 -16.58 2.64
CA ILE A 66 -6.80 -16.82 2.66
C ILE A 66 -7.50 -15.48 2.80
N ILE A 67 -8.34 -15.15 1.84
CA ILE A 67 -9.12 -13.90 1.85
C ILE A 67 -10.61 -14.21 1.97
N LYS A 68 -11.34 -13.27 2.56
CA LYS A 68 -12.79 -13.38 2.78
C LYS A 68 -13.46 -12.02 2.78
N SER A 69 -14.76 -12.00 2.53
CA SER A 69 -15.61 -10.86 2.86
C SER A 69 -15.68 -10.64 4.37
N ASP A 70 -15.73 -9.38 4.82
CA ASP A 70 -15.95 -9.02 6.23
C ASP A 70 -17.05 -7.99 6.41
N SER A 71 -17.42 -7.25 5.36
CA SER A 71 -18.50 -6.26 5.42
C SER A 71 -19.14 -6.03 4.04
N ALA A 72 -20.40 -5.60 4.03
CA ALA A 72 -21.12 -5.31 2.79
C ALA A 72 -20.47 -4.20 1.95
N GLU A 73 -19.80 -3.24 2.57
CA GLU A 73 -19.09 -2.16 1.87
C GLU A 73 -17.95 -2.69 0.99
N LYS A 74 -17.27 -3.73 1.46
CA LYS A 74 -16.12 -4.34 0.76
C LYS A 74 -16.53 -5.37 -0.30
N GLU A 75 -17.81 -5.55 -0.53
CA GLU A 75 -18.34 -6.27 -1.71
C GLU A 75 -18.39 -5.38 -2.96
N ASP A 76 -18.31 -4.04 -2.79
CA ASP A 76 -18.32 -3.12 -3.91
C ASP A 76 -16.93 -3.04 -4.57
N PRO A 77 -16.78 -3.34 -5.87
CA PRO A 77 -15.53 -3.18 -6.59
C PRO A 77 -14.97 -1.74 -6.58
N ALA A 78 -15.82 -0.73 -6.42
CA ALA A 78 -15.39 0.66 -6.30
C ALA A 78 -14.77 0.98 -4.93
N HIS A 79 -15.02 0.18 -3.90
CA HIS A 79 -14.45 0.37 -2.57
C HIS A 79 -12.92 0.16 -2.59
N HIS A 80 -12.15 1.03 -1.90
CA HIS A 80 -10.70 0.92 -1.86
C HIS A 80 -10.21 -0.45 -1.37
N ASN A 81 -10.94 -1.08 -0.47
CA ASN A 81 -10.63 -2.38 0.12
C ASN A 81 -11.63 -3.47 -0.34
N TYR A 82 -11.93 -3.54 -1.66
CA TYR A 82 -12.72 -4.62 -2.22
C TYR A 82 -12.01 -5.96 -1.98
N TRP A 83 -12.64 -6.84 -1.21
CA TRP A 83 -12.00 -8.04 -0.66
C TRP A 83 -11.51 -9.04 -1.72
N ARG A 84 -12.20 -9.16 -2.87
CA ARG A 84 -11.81 -10.09 -3.96
C ARG A 84 -10.75 -9.55 -4.90
N ARG A 85 -10.37 -8.27 -4.78
CA ARG A 85 -9.51 -7.63 -5.80
C ARG A 85 -8.20 -8.36 -6.00
N GLU A 86 -7.53 -8.82 -4.95
CA GLU A 86 -6.26 -9.51 -5.10
C GLU A 86 -6.40 -10.83 -5.88
N ALA A 87 -7.48 -11.60 -5.66
CA ALA A 87 -7.78 -12.78 -6.45
C ALA A 87 -7.98 -12.43 -7.94
N LEU A 88 -8.77 -11.41 -8.23
CA LEU A 88 -9.03 -10.94 -9.60
C LEU A 88 -7.76 -10.40 -10.28
N VAL A 89 -6.85 -9.75 -9.55
CA VAL A 89 -5.54 -9.33 -10.04
C VAL A 89 -4.75 -10.54 -10.55
N PHE A 90 -4.70 -11.62 -9.79
CA PHE A 90 -3.99 -12.83 -10.20
C PHE A 90 -4.68 -13.57 -11.36
N GLU A 91 -5.99 -13.64 -11.36
CA GLU A 91 -6.78 -14.28 -12.43
C GLU A 91 -6.69 -13.53 -13.76
N SER A 92 -6.60 -12.20 -13.71
CA SER A 92 -6.53 -11.33 -14.91
C SER A 92 -5.19 -11.38 -15.65
N LYS A 93 -4.13 -11.90 -15.01
CA LYS A 93 -2.75 -11.90 -15.51
C LYS A 93 -2.13 -10.51 -15.74
N ILE A 94 -2.71 -9.45 -15.20
CA ILE A 94 -2.14 -8.09 -15.26
C ILE A 94 -0.72 -8.06 -14.72
N LEU A 95 -0.42 -8.89 -13.71
CA LEU A 95 0.90 -8.95 -13.09
C LEU A 95 1.96 -9.59 -14.00
N ASP A 96 1.57 -10.44 -14.95
CA ASP A 96 2.51 -11.04 -15.93
C ASP A 96 3.01 -10.00 -16.95
N GLU A 97 2.26 -8.91 -17.09
CA GLU A 97 2.53 -7.86 -18.06
C GLU A 97 3.06 -6.56 -17.41
N LEU A 98 3.51 -6.59 -16.16
CA LEU A 98 4.05 -5.42 -15.50
C LEU A 98 5.27 -4.85 -16.25
N PRO A 99 5.50 -3.51 -16.20
CA PRO A 99 6.76 -2.95 -16.66
C PRO A 99 7.95 -3.60 -15.95
N SER A 100 9.03 -3.87 -16.66
CA SER A 100 10.22 -4.57 -16.15
C SER A 100 10.94 -3.89 -14.97
N SER A 101 10.50 -2.70 -14.57
CA SER A 101 11.03 -1.98 -13.42
C SER A 101 10.70 -2.63 -12.08
N ILE A 102 9.61 -3.40 -12.02
CA ILE A 102 9.13 -4.12 -10.84
C ILE A 102 8.67 -5.52 -11.23
N GLN A 103 8.58 -6.38 -10.24
CA GLN A 103 8.03 -7.74 -10.33
C GLN A 103 6.92 -7.93 -9.30
N ALA A 104 6.12 -8.95 -9.50
CA ALA A 104 5.12 -9.44 -8.55
C ALA A 104 5.32 -10.95 -8.32
N PRO A 105 4.85 -11.50 -7.19
CA PRO A 105 4.88 -12.94 -6.98
C PRO A 105 4.01 -13.67 -8.02
N LYS A 106 4.43 -14.83 -8.43
CA LYS A 106 3.57 -15.72 -9.20
C LYS A 106 2.43 -16.25 -8.32
N CYS A 107 1.24 -16.33 -8.87
CA CYS A 107 0.15 -17.08 -8.24
C CYS A 107 -0.01 -18.41 -8.99
N TYR A 108 0.16 -19.50 -8.29
CA TYR A 108 0.06 -20.84 -8.86
C TYR A 108 -1.39 -21.31 -8.97
N LEU A 109 -2.24 -20.85 -8.02
CA LEU A 109 -3.65 -21.23 -8.01
C LEU A 109 -4.47 -20.21 -7.21
N VAL A 110 -5.59 -19.80 -7.78
CA VAL A 110 -6.69 -19.11 -7.09
C VAL A 110 -7.81 -20.12 -6.91
N GLU A 111 -8.24 -20.37 -5.68
CA GLU A 111 -9.22 -21.41 -5.38
C GLU A 111 -10.36 -20.86 -4.52
N GLU A 112 -11.57 -20.86 -5.06
CA GLU A 112 -12.78 -20.56 -4.28
C GLU A 112 -13.17 -21.77 -3.42
N GLN A 113 -13.51 -21.48 -2.15
CA GLN A 113 -13.94 -22.50 -1.21
C GLN A 113 -15.45 -22.49 -1.01
N VAL A 114 -16.00 -23.63 -0.56
CA VAL A 114 -17.43 -23.79 -0.30
C VAL A 114 -17.94 -22.85 0.79
N ASP A 115 -17.06 -22.44 1.71
CA ASP A 115 -17.37 -21.48 2.78
C ASP A 115 -17.31 -20.00 2.35
N GLY A 116 -17.08 -19.75 1.07
CA GLY A 116 -17.01 -18.41 0.46
C GLY A 116 -15.65 -17.72 0.62
N THR A 117 -14.65 -18.37 1.22
CA THR A 117 -13.28 -17.85 1.22
C THR A 117 -12.60 -18.11 -0.11
N VAL A 118 -11.57 -17.32 -0.44
CA VAL A 118 -10.71 -17.55 -1.60
C VAL A 118 -9.28 -17.78 -1.12
N TRP A 119 -8.65 -18.83 -1.63
CA TRP A 119 -7.30 -19.24 -1.29
C TRP A 119 -6.35 -18.92 -2.43
N LEU A 120 -5.32 -18.12 -2.11
CA LEU A 120 -4.28 -17.69 -3.05
C LEU A 120 -3.00 -18.47 -2.74
N TRP A 121 -2.60 -19.36 -3.65
CA TRP A 121 -1.39 -20.17 -3.56
C TRP A 121 -0.29 -19.47 -4.35
N MET A 122 0.63 -18.82 -3.64
CA MET A 122 1.55 -17.86 -4.24
C MET A 122 3.02 -18.24 -4.03
N GLU A 123 3.85 -17.72 -4.88
CA GLU A 123 5.30 -17.75 -4.73
C GLU A 123 5.71 -17.08 -3.41
N ARG A 124 6.63 -17.71 -2.68
CA ARG A 124 7.31 -17.04 -1.59
C ARG A 124 8.50 -16.26 -2.13
N ILE A 125 8.44 -14.96 -1.99
CA ILE A 125 9.54 -14.07 -2.39
C ILE A 125 10.60 -14.04 -1.29
N GLU A 126 11.85 -14.27 -1.67
CA GLU A 126 13.02 -14.04 -0.82
C GLU A 126 13.63 -12.69 -1.15
N GLY A 127 13.73 -11.81 -0.15
CA GLY A 127 14.24 -10.46 -0.30
C GLY A 127 14.30 -9.75 1.04
N GLU A 128 14.95 -8.60 1.03
CA GLU A 128 15.12 -7.73 2.18
C GLU A 128 14.20 -6.51 2.06
N PHE A 129 13.77 -5.97 3.19
CA PHE A 129 13.03 -4.71 3.22
C PHE A 129 13.98 -3.53 3.09
N ALA A 130 13.51 -2.43 2.50
CA ALA A 130 14.30 -1.20 2.44
C ALA A 130 14.48 -0.59 3.84
N HIS A 131 15.73 -0.26 4.19
CA HIS A 131 16.11 0.36 5.47
C HIS A 131 16.87 1.67 5.30
N THR A 132 17.52 1.86 4.14
CA THR A 132 18.34 3.04 3.85
C THR A 132 17.64 3.99 2.90
N LYS A 133 18.09 5.25 2.92
CA LYS A 133 17.58 6.27 2.01
C LYS A 133 17.86 5.90 0.55
N GLU A 134 19.02 5.35 0.28
CA GLU A 134 19.45 4.90 -1.04
C GLU A 134 18.55 3.79 -1.60
N GLU A 135 18.10 2.86 -0.75
CA GLU A 135 17.15 1.82 -1.13
C GLU A 135 15.76 2.40 -1.41
N PHE A 136 15.30 3.34 -0.60
CA PHE A 136 14.06 4.06 -0.87
C PHE A 136 14.15 4.92 -2.15
N ASP A 137 15.28 5.57 -2.42
CA ASP A 137 15.53 6.30 -3.66
C ASP A 137 15.48 5.37 -4.88
N PHE A 138 16.08 4.17 -4.76
CA PHE A 138 15.99 3.14 -5.80
C PHE A 138 14.54 2.72 -6.05
N ILE A 139 13.76 2.46 -5.01
CA ILE A 139 12.34 2.08 -5.13
C ILE A 139 11.54 3.23 -5.78
N ALA A 140 11.78 4.48 -5.40
CA ALA A 140 11.13 5.64 -5.98
C ALA A 140 11.46 5.79 -7.49
N GLU A 141 12.72 5.55 -7.90
CA GLU A 141 13.09 5.53 -9.32
C GLU A 141 12.35 4.41 -10.07
N ARG A 142 12.26 3.20 -9.49
CA ARG A 142 11.53 2.07 -10.08
C ARG A 142 10.03 2.35 -10.18
N LEU A 143 9.43 2.99 -9.18
CA LEU A 143 8.05 3.47 -9.23
C LEU A 143 7.86 4.50 -10.35
N GLY A 144 8.80 5.44 -10.49
CA GLY A 144 8.79 6.41 -11.60
C GLY A 144 8.81 5.72 -12.98
N ARG A 145 9.65 4.69 -13.15
CA ARG A 145 9.68 3.89 -14.40
C ARG A 145 8.39 3.13 -14.62
N PHE A 146 7.81 2.56 -13.55
CA PHE A 146 6.54 1.85 -13.59
C PHE A 146 5.40 2.77 -14.06
N ASN A 147 5.20 3.91 -13.40
CA ASN A 147 4.18 4.86 -13.80
C ASN A 147 4.46 5.47 -15.18
N GLY A 148 5.73 5.77 -15.46
CA GLY A 148 6.18 6.32 -16.75
C GLY A 148 5.83 5.43 -17.94
N ALA A 149 5.88 4.11 -17.79
CA ALA A 149 5.50 3.17 -18.85
C ALA A 149 4.04 3.37 -19.28
N TYR A 150 3.12 3.57 -18.33
CA TYR A 150 1.70 3.84 -18.64
C TYR A 150 1.48 5.21 -19.27
N LEU A 151 2.32 6.19 -18.95
CA LEU A 151 2.26 7.53 -19.54
C LEU A 151 2.87 7.62 -20.93
N THR A 152 3.64 6.60 -21.35
CA THR A 152 4.37 6.59 -22.61
C THR A 152 3.92 5.48 -23.56
N GLY A 153 2.77 4.88 -23.35
CA GLY A 153 2.14 4.01 -24.34
C GLY A 153 1.75 2.63 -23.86
N LYS A 154 2.10 2.21 -22.61
CA LYS A 154 1.54 0.98 -22.07
C LYS A 154 0.05 1.19 -21.76
N ASN A 155 -0.79 0.25 -22.18
CA ASN A 155 -2.21 0.32 -21.93
C ASN A 155 -2.52 0.22 -20.42
N ILE A 156 -3.41 1.09 -19.96
CA ILE A 156 -3.97 1.00 -18.62
C ILE A 156 -5.11 -0.03 -18.66
N PRO A 157 -5.14 -1.01 -17.75
CA PRO A 157 -6.25 -1.96 -17.66
C PRO A 157 -7.59 -1.25 -17.42
N ASP A 158 -8.67 -1.76 -18.03
CA ASP A 158 -10.01 -1.15 -17.92
C ASP A 158 -11.03 -2.03 -17.19
N ASP A 159 -10.58 -3.11 -16.56
CA ASP A 159 -11.40 -4.02 -15.79
C ASP A 159 -12.24 -3.30 -14.72
N GLN A 160 -13.53 -3.66 -14.63
CA GLN A 160 -14.48 -2.98 -13.75
C GLN A 160 -14.20 -3.15 -12.25
N TRP A 161 -13.46 -4.20 -11.88
CA TRP A 161 -13.07 -4.45 -10.48
C TRP A 161 -11.86 -3.62 -10.03
N ILE A 162 -11.17 -2.93 -10.94
CA ILE A 162 -10.07 -2.03 -10.58
C ILE A 162 -10.64 -0.72 -10.04
N CYS A 163 -10.28 -0.38 -8.81
CA CYS A 163 -10.72 0.86 -8.18
C CYS A 163 -10.17 2.08 -8.94
N ARG A 164 -11.02 3.05 -9.26
CA ARG A 164 -10.63 4.29 -9.97
C ARG A 164 -10.67 5.54 -9.09
N SER A 165 -11.13 5.39 -7.85
CA SER A 165 -11.28 6.45 -6.85
C SER A 165 -10.75 6.00 -5.47
N TRP A 166 -9.62 5.33 -5.46
CA TRP A 166 -9.07 4.68 -4.26
C TRP A 166 -8.93 5.67 -3.10
N LEU A 167 -8.28 6.80 -3.35
CA LEU A 167 -8.03 7.79 -2.31
C LEU A 167 -9.32 8.45 -1.78
N ARG A 168 -10.30 8.69 -2.65
CA ARG A 168 -11.63 9.17 -2.23
C ARG A 168 -12.32 8.16 -1.31
N SER A 169 -12.35 6.90 -1.71
CA SER A 169 -12.94 5.83 -0.91
C SER A 169 -12.23 5.67 0.44
N TRP A 170 -10.90 5.66 0.44
CA TRP A 170 -10.08 5.64 1.67
C TRP A 170 -10.40 6.81 2.59
N THR A 171 -10.37 8.04 2.09
CA THR A 171 -10.60 9.26 2.87
C THR A 171 -12.01 9.28 3.46
N THR A 172 -13.01 8.82 2.70
CA THR A 172 -14.40 8.71 3.18
C THR A 172 -14.52 7.66 4.30
N SER A 173 -13.96 6.48 4.10
CA SER A 173 -13.99 5.41 5.11
C SER A 173 -13.21 5.80 6.37
N SER A 174 -12.06 6.42 6.23
CA SER A 174 -11.22 6.85 7.37
C SER A 174 -11.93 7.90 8.24
N LYS A 175 -12.78 8.74 7.64
CA LYS A 175 -13.60 9.71 8.38
C LYS A 175 -14.51 9.06 9.42
N MET A 176 -15.05 7.87 9.13
CA MET A 176 -15.96 7.18 10.05
C MET A 176 -15.29 6.74 11.35
N TYR A 177 -13.96 6.62 11.34
CA TYR A 177 -13.17 6.26 12.52
C TYR A 177 -12.56 7.47 13.24
N ALA A 178 -12.77 8.69 12.72
CA ALA A 178 -12.28 9.90 13.36
C ALA A 178 -13.09 10.19 14.65
N PRO A 179 -12.44 10.61 15.75
CA PRO A 179 -13.12 11.02 16.97
C PRO A 179 -14.10 12.18 16.72
N SER A 180 -15.18 12.21 17.50
CA SER A 180 -16.14 13.32 17.49
C SER A 180 -15.49 14.60 17.99
N SER A 181 -15.82 15.75 17.40
CA SER A 181 -15.32 17.05 17.88
C SER A 181 -15.80 17.39 19.29
N GLU A 182 -16.90 16.81 19.75
CA GLU A 182 -17.40 16.96 21.12
C GLU A 182 -16.42 16.40 22.16
N ASP A 183 -15.58 15.44 21.77
CA ASP A 183 -14.62 14.80 22.67
C ASP A 183 -13.39 15.68 22.98
N TYR A 184 -13.08 16.66 22.14
CA TYR A 184 -11.82 17.39 22.22
C TYR A 184 -11.88 18.90 21.91
N ILE A 185 -12.95 19.44 21.32
CA ILE A 185 -13.01 20.85 20.86
C ILE A 185 -12.67 21.86 21.98
N HIS A 186 -13.05 21.58 23.21
CA HIS A 186 -12.79 22.40 24.38
C HIS A 186 -11.33 22.35 24.87
N GLN A 187 -10.50 21.46 24.30
CA GLN A 187 -9.07 21.36 24.60
C GLN A 187 -8.18 22.21 23.66
N ILE A 188 -8.78 22.85 22.65
CA ILE A 188 -8.04 23.65 21.65
C ILE A 188 -7.77 25.04 22.21
N HIS A 189 -6.73 25.16 23.02
CA HIS A 189 -6.38 26.39 23.72
C HIS A 189 -5.11 27.05 23.22
N ARG A 190 -4.09 26.27 22.82
CA ARG A 190 -2.80 26.77 22.33
C ARG A 190 -3.00 27.42 20.96
N ASP A 191 -2.20 28.45 20.64
CA ASP A 191 -2.30 29.16 19.35
C ASP A 191 -2.00 28.22 18.16
N ASN A 192 -1.01 27.32 18.31
CA ASN A 192 -0.69 26.33 17.29
C ASN A 192 -1.88 25.37 17.05
N ASP A 193 -2.55 24.91 18.12
CA ASP A 193 -3.71 24.04 18.01
C ASP A 193 -4.87 24.75 17.30
N ARG A 194 -5.11 26.00 17.60
CA ARG A 194 -6.13 26.81 16.89
C ARG A 194 -5.81 26.97 15.41
N SER A 195 -4.54 27.22 15.08
CA SER A 195 -4.09 27.33 13.69
C SER A 195 -4.23 25.99 12.95
N LEU A 196 -3.84 24.89 13.58
CA LEU A 196 -4.00 23.55 13.02
C LEU A 196 -5.48 23.19 12.81
N TRP A 197 -6.33 23.50 13.81
CA TRP A 197 -7.76 23.25 13.71
C TRP A 197 -8.42 24.06 12.59
N ALA A 198 -8.08 25.35 12.47
CA ALA A 198 -8.60 26.20 11.39
C ALA A 198 -8.18 25.66 10.01
N TRP A 199 -6.89 25.29 9.85
CA TRP A 199 -6.42 24.66 8.63
C TRP A 199 -7.18 23.38 8.31
N PHE A 200 -7.37 22.49 9.29
CA PHE A 200 -8.11 21.25 9.13
C PHE A 200 -9.54 21.48 8.64
N GLN A 201 -10.24 22.45 9.24
CA GLN A 201 -11.60 22.80 8.81
C GLN A 201 -11.63 23.30 7.36
N ASP A 202 -10.73 24.21 7.01
CA ASP A 202 -10.65 24.76 5.64
C ASP A 202 -10.26 23.69 4.62
N PHE A 203 -9.31 22.82 4.97
CA PHE A 203 -8.85 21.74 4.09
C PHE A 203 -9.94 20.68 3.88
N THR A 204 -10.66 20.29 4.93
CA THR A 204 -11.69 19.26 4.84
C THR A 204 -12.94 19.70 4.08
N ILE A 205 -13.29 20.98 4.11
CA ILE A 205 -14.36 21.56 3.27
C ILE A 205 -14.00 21.42 1.77
N GLN A 206 -12.73 21.43 1.44
CA GLN A 206 -12.23 21.38 0.06
C GLN A 206 -11.88 19.97 -0.43
N ILE A 207 -12.10 18.90 0.36
CA ILE A 207 -11.72 17.52 0.00
C ILE A 207 -12.25 17.12 -1.37
N ASP A 208 -13.51 17.38 -1.67
CA ASP A 208 -14.10 17.01 -2.98
C ASP A 208 -13.38 17.72 -4.13
N ARG A 209 -13.07 19.00 -3.99
CA ARG A 209 -12.30 19.75 -4.98
C ARG A 209 -10.90 19.16 -5.15
N HIS A 210 -10.23 18.82 -4.05
CA HIS A 210 -8.90 18.18 -4.10
C HIS A 210 -8.95 16.84 -4.83
N MET A 211 -9.97 16.02 -4.55
CA MET A 211 -10.17 14.75 -5.24
C MET A 211 -10.45 14.93 -6.74
N ASP A 212 -11.19 15.97 -7.09
CA ASP A 212 -11.48 16.25 -8.50
C ASP A 212 -10.21 16.66 -9.25
N VAL A 213 -9.33 17.48 -8.65
CA VAL A 213 -8.02 17.80 -9.25
C VAL A 213 -7.18 16.55 -9.42
N LEU A 214 -7.06 15.69 -8.39
CA LEU A 214 -6.31 14.43 -8.51
C LEU A 214 -6.84 13.52 -9.63
N ASN A 215 -8.16 13.49 -9.83
CA ASN A 215 -8.78 12.72 -10.89
C ASN A 215 -8.45 13.25 -12.30
N HIS A 216 -8.08 14.52 -12.43
CA HIS A 216 -7.66 15.12 -13.70
C HIS A 216 -6.15 15.00 -13.97
N LEU A 217 -5.35 14.56 -12.99
CA LEU A 217 -3.95 14.25 -13.21
C LEU A 217 -3.79 13.09 -14.22
N PRO A 218 -2.66 13.02 -14.96
CA PRO A 218 -2.35 11.86 -15.78
C PRO A 218 -2.55 10.55 -15.01
N ARG A 219 -3.28 9.61 -15.58
CA ARG A 219 -3.68 8.38 -14.90
C ARG A 219 -2.64 7.28 -15.11
N VAL A 220 -2.38 6.51 -14.06
CA VAL A 220 -1.44 5.39 -14.06
C VAL A 220 -2.02 4.22 -13.29
N LEU A 221 -1.53 3.01 -13.57
CA LEU A 221 -1.75 1.88 -12.66
C LEU A 221 -0.99 2.14 -11.36
N ALA A 222 -1.62 1.90 -10.23
CA ALA A 222 -1.09 2.17 -8.90
C ALA A 222 -1.28 0.95 -7.99
N HIS A 223 -0.31 0.74 -7.09
CA HIS A 223 -0.34 -0.30 -6.07
C HIS A 223 -1.16 0.11 -4.84
N GLN A 224 -1.04 1.37 -4.44
CA GLN A 224 -1.70 2.03 -3.32
C GLN A 224 -1.38 1.48 -1.91
N ASP A 225 -0.43 0.54 -1.78
CA ASP A 225 0.06 0.06 -0.48
C ASP A 225 1.58 -0.18 -0.44
N LEU A 226 2.35 0.84 -0.83
CA LEU A 226 3.81 0.81 -0.83
C LEU A 226 4.39 1.06 0.58
N SER A 227 3.95 0.28 1.58
CA SER A 227 4.63 0.19 2.87
C SER A 227 5.90 -0.65 2.73
N GLN A 228 6.88 -0.45 3.62
CA GLN A 228 8.15 -1.16 3.60
C GLN A 228 7.98 -2.67 3.43
N MET A 229 7.04 -3.26 4.16
CA MET A 229 6.82 -4.72 4.17
C MET A 229 6.20 -5.27 2.88
N ASN A 230 5.73 -4.42 1.98
CA ASN A 230 5.19 -4.82 0.69
C ASN A 230 6.19 -4.62 -0.47
N MET A 231 7.42 -4.19 -0.18
CA MET A 231 8.47 -3.89 -1.15
C MET A 231 9.74 -4.67 -0.82
N LEU A 232 10.03 -5.74 -1.56
CA LEU A 232 11.16 -6.62 -1.32
C LEU A 232 12.26 -6.38 -2.35
N LEU A 233 13.46 -6.10 -1.85
CA LEU A 233 14.69 -6.02 -2.63
C LEU A 233 15.31 -7.41 -2.71
N THR A 234 15.41 -7.97 -3.90
CA THR A 234 15.94 -9.32 -4.11
C THR A 234 17.46 -9.31 -4.29
N GLN A 235 18.11 -10.42 -4.01
CA GLN A 235 19.59 -10.54 -4.10
C GLN A 235 20.16 -10.25 -5.49
N ASN A 236 19.37 -10.46 -6.55
CA ASN A 236 19.76 -10.14 -7.93
C ASN A 236 19.52 -8.66 -8.31
N GLY A 237 19.19 -7.79 -7.35
CA GLY A 237 18.94 -6.37 -7.56
C GLY A 237 17.55 -6.06 -8.13
N GLY A 238 16.64 -7.02 -8.12
CA GLY A 238 15.22 -6.83 -8.47
C GLY A 238 14.42 -6.16 -7.37
N LEU A 239 13.24 -5.68 -7.73
CA LEU A 239 12.23 -5.15 -6.81
C LEU A 239 10.92 -5.90 -7.03
N VAL A 240 10.43 -6.54 -5.98
CA VAL A 240 9.14 -7.26 -6.00
C VAL A 240 8.16 -6.55 -5.08
N TRP A 241 6.97 -6.25 -5.60
CA TRP A 241 5.85 -5.76 -4.80
C TRP A 241 4.86 -6.89 -4.53
N ILE A 242 4.46 -7.01 -3.28
CA ILE A 242 3.47 -8.00 -2.80
C ILE A 242 2.22 -7.30 -2.29
N ASP A 243 1.14 -8.04 -2.08
CA ASP A 243 -0.14 -7.55 -1.57
C ASP A 243 -0.81 -6.51 -2.50
N TRP A 244 -1.25 -6.98 -3.67
CA TRP A 244 -1.88 -6.16 -4.71
C TRP A 244 -3.37 -5.86 -4.46
N GLN A 245 -3.86 -6.09 -3.25
CA GLN A 245 -5.27 -5.90 -2.90
C GLN A 245 -5.79 -4.48 -3.18
N PHE A 246 -4.93 -3.46 -3.11
CA PHE A 246 -5.33 -2.07 -3.32
C PHE A 246 -5.07 -1.55 -4.74
N MET A 247 -4.75 -2.44 -5.69
CA MET A 247 -4.56 -2.05 -7.08
C MET A 247 -5.65 -1.09 -7.56
N SER A 248 -5.24 -0.01 -8.20
CA SER A 248 -6.16 1.03 -8.67
C SER A 248 -5.62 1.77 -9.90
N ILE A 249 -6.48 2.56 -10.54
CA ILE A 249 -6.07 3.59 -11.49
C ILE A 249 -6.10 4.91 -10.74
N SER A 250 -4.93 5.53 -10.54
CA SER A 250 -4.74 6.71 -9.71
C SER A 250 -4.03 7.84 -10.44
N GLY A 251 -4.00 9.01 -9.86
CA GLY A 251 -3.28 10.15 -10.39
C GLY A 251 -1.76 10.00 -10.22
N LEU A 252 -1.03 10.57 -11.16
CA LEU A 252 0.43 10.61 -11.13
C LEU A 252 0.94 11.19 -9.80
N GLY A 253 1.84 10.47 -9.12
CA GLY A 253 2.40 10.87 -7.82
C GLY A 253 1.67 10.30 -6.58
N GLU A 254 0.44 9.77 -6.70
CA GLU A 254 -0.32 9.27 -5.55
C GLU A 254 0.37 8.09 -4.84
N ASP A 255 0.96 7.15 -5.57
CA ASP A 255 1.70 6.03 -4.98
C ASP A 255 2.98 6.48 -4.26
N LEU A 256 3.65 7.51 -4.78
CA LEU A 256 4.80 8.12 -4.10
C LEU A 256 4.39 8.75 -2.77
N GLY A 257 3.22 9.41 -2.74
CA GLY A 257 2.64 9.95 -1.51
C GLY A 257 2.30 8.86 -0.49
N LYS A 258 1.79 7.73 -0.94
CA LYS A 258 1.59 6.57 -0.07
C LYS A 258 2.91 6.05 0.48
N MET A 259 3.91 5.83 -0.37
CA MET A 259 5.21 5.30 0.03
C MET A 259 5.88 6.21 1.08
N PHE A 260 5.91 7.51 0.85
CA PHE A 260 6.48 8.46 1.81
C PHE A 260 5.69 8.50 3.12
N GLY A 261 4.38 8.76 3.05
CA GLY A 261 3.54 9.00 4.22
C GLY A 261 3.44 7.78 5.14
N VAL A 262 3.19 6.58 4.59
CA VAL A 262 3.06 5.37 5.42
C VAL A 262 4.38 4.96 6.08
N ASN A 263 5.50 5.02 5.35
CA ASN A 263 6.80 4.63 5.92
C ASN A 263 7.30 5.64 6.96
N MET A 264 6.93 6.92 6.85
CA MET A 264 7.14 7.91 7.88
C MET A 264 6.25 7.63 9.12
N SER A 265 4.97 7.31 8.92
CA SER A 265 4.06 6.96 10.03
C SER A 265 4.51 5.68 10.75
N LEU A 266 5.02 4.70 10.05
CA LEU A 266 5.60 3.47 10.63
C LEU A 266 6.97 3.69 11.32
N GLY A 267 7.61 4.84 11.11
CA GLY A 267 8.93 5.16 11.67
C GLY A 267 10.09 4.54 10.89
N VAL A 268 9.84 4.03 9.73
CA VAL A 268 10.87 3.54 8.81
C VAL A 268 11.63 4.72 8.20
N ILE A 269 10.90 5.74 7.78
CA ILE A 269 11.47 7.05 7.43
C ILE A 269 11.51 7.90 8.70
N PRO A 270 12.72 8.32 9.17
CA PRO A 270 12.84 9.17 10.35
C PRO A 270 12.17 10.54 10.13
N ILE A 271 11.33 10.94 11.08
CA ILE A 271 10.63 12.25 11.00
C ILE A 271 11.64 13.40 10.94
N GLU A 272 12.74 13.31 11.65
CA GLU A 272 13.79 14.33 11.72
C GLU A 272 14.50 14.54 10.37
N ARG A 273 14.37 13.58 9.45
CA ARG A 273 14.95 13.62 8.10
C ARG A 273 13.88 13.74 7.00
N TYR A 274 12.66 14.12 7.35
CA TYR A 274 11.53 14.08 6.40
C TYR A 274 11.79 14.94 5.14
N GLU A 275 12.37 16.13 5.29
CA GLU A 275 12.67 17.00 4.13
C GLU A 275 13.64 16.34 3.16
N GLU A 276 14.70 15.72 3.70
CA GLU A 276 15.70 15.02 2.90
C GLU A 276 15.06 13.88 2.11
N TYR A 277 14.23 13.05 2.76
CA TYR A 277 13.51 11.96 2.10
C TYR A 277 12.47 12.49 1.11
N LYS A 278 11.68 13.49 1.50
CA LYS A 278 10.66 14.11 0.64
C LYS A 278 11.25 14.53 -0.72
N GLU A 279 12.37 15.25 -0.69
CA GLU A 279 13.00 15.75 -1.90
C GLU A 279 13.75 14.66 -2.67
N SER A 280 14.47 13.79 -1.99
CA SER A 280 15.23 12.70 -2.61
C SER A 280 14.33 11.70 -3.34
N LEU A 281 13.25 11.27 -2.69
CA LEU A 281 12.26 10.37 -3.27
C LEU A 281 11.58 10.98 -4.50
N PHE A 282 11.18 12.25 -4.40
CA PHE A 282 10.60 12.96 -5.52
C PHE A 282 11.58 13.07 -6.69
N HIS A 283 12.83 13.46 -6.42
CA HIS A 283 13.86 13.54 -7.45
C HIS A 283 14.09 12.19 -8.15
N SER A 284 14.19 11.11 -7.38
CA SER A 284 14.38 9.74 -7.90
C SER A 284 13.17 9.28 -8.71
N TYR A 285 11.96 9.59 -8.26
CA TYR A 285 10.74 9.30 -9.00
C TYR A 285 10.69 10.01 -10.35
N ILE A 286 11.02 11.31 -10.40
CA ILE A 286 11.09 12.07 -11.66
C ILE A 286 12.18 11.53 -12.57
N LYS A 287 13.33 11.10 -12.02
CA LYS A 287 14.38 10.41 -12.80
C LYS A 287 13.82 9.15 -13.46
N GLY A 288 13.04 8.35 -12.74
CA GLY A 288 12.38 7.16 -13.26
C GLY A 288 11.37 7.46 -14.37
N LEU A 289 10.49 8.46 -14.18
CA LEU A 289 9.54 8.92 -15.20
C LEU A 289 10.25 9.33 -16.50
N LYS A 290 11.29 10.16 -16.39
CA LYS A 290 12.08 10.61 -17.55
C LYS A 290 12.80 9.46 -18.25
N ALA A 291 13.31 8.49 -17.50
CA ALA A 291 13.96 7.30 -18.05
C ALA A 291 12.99 6.41 -18.85
N SER A 292 11.68 6.49 -18.59
CA SER A 292 10.63 5.85 -19.41
C SER A 292 10.18 6.70 -20.61
N GLY A 293 10.81 7.85 -20.87
CA GLY A 293 10.49 8.74 -21.98
C GLY A 293 9.41 9.78 -21.67
N TRP A 294 8.90 9.85 -20.44
CA TRP A 294 7.92 10.87 -20.08
C TRP A 294 8.52 12.29 -20.07
N GLN A 295 7.81 13.22 -20.73
CA GLN A 295 8.21 14.62 -20.89
C GLN A 295 7.15 15.62 -20.38
N GLY A 296 6.22 15.14 -19.53
CA GLY A 296 5.17 15.99 -19.00
C GLY A 296 5.64 16.97 -17.92
N ASP A 297 4.71 17.78 -17.43
CA ASP A 297 4.98 18.76 -16.39
C ASP A 297 5.25 18.08 -15.03
N VAL A 298 6.45 18.32 -14.49
CA VAL A 298 6.88 17.80 -13.19
C VAL A 298 5.98 18.28 -12.04
N ASN A 299 5.36 19.45 -12.17
CA ASN A 299 4.45 19.99 -11.16
C ASN A 299 3.20 19.11 -10.98
N LEU A 300 2.72 18.43 -12.03
CA LEU A 300 1.60 17.49 -11.92
C LEU A 300 1.97 16.32 -10.98
N ALA A 301 3.17 15.75 -11.13
CA ALA A 301 3.66 14.68 -10.27
C ALA A 301 3.88 15.18 -8.82
N ARG A 302 4.42 16.39 -8.66
CA ARG A 302 4.61 17.00 -7.34
C ARG A 302 3.28 17.24 -6.64
N TYR A 303 2.32 17.76 -7.37
CA TYR A 303 0.96 17.98 -6.86
C TYR A 303 0.32 16.68 -6.36
N GLY A 304 0.34 15.63 -7.19
CA GLY A 304 -0.20 14.32 -6.78
C GLY A 304 0.51 13.74 -5.57
N TYR A 305 1.83 13.85 -5.52
CA TYR A 305 2.66 13.42 -4.38
C TYR A 305 2.26 14.13 -3.08
N CYS A 306 2.27 15.44 -3.09
CA CYS A 306 2.02 16.24 -1.90
C CYS A 306 0.56 16.13 -1.43
N LEU A 307 -0.39 16.29 -2.34
CA LEU A 307 -1.80 16.27 -1.99
C LEU A 307 -2.28 14.90 -1.50
N SER A 308 -1.82 13.81 -2.14
CA SER A 308 -2.19 12.47 -1.70
C SER A 308 -1.63 12.13 -0.32
N THR A 309 -0.43 12.60 0.02
CA THR A 309 0.13 12.45 1.37
C THR A 309 -0.76 13.11 2.41
N ALA A 310 -1.19 14.35 2.17
CA ALA A 310 -2.05 15.09 3.08
C ALA A 310 -3.45 14.45 3.23
N LEU A 311 -4.08 14.07 2.11
CA LEU A 311 -5.44 13.52 2.11
C LEU A 311 -5.53 12.14 2.78
N ARG A 312 -4.48 11.31 2.67
CA ARG A 312 -4.48 9.97 3.30
C ARG A 312 -4.61 10.02 4.82
N SER A 313 -4.05 11.01 5.45
CA SER A 313 -3.92 11.11 6.90
C SER A 313 -4.65 12.32 7.50
N VAL A 314 -5.50 13.00 6.72
CA VAL A 314 -6.21 14.19 7.19
C VAL A 314 -7.02 13.95 8.48
N TRP A 315 -7.57 12.74 8.65
CA TRP A 315 -8.36 12.36 9.84
C TRP A 315 -7.50 12.00 11.07
N GLU A 316 -6.19 12.06 10.98
CA GLU A 316 -5.28 12.01 12.12
C GLU A 316 -5.34 13.30 12.96
N VAL A 317 -5.80 14.42 12.39
CA VAL A 317 -5.95 15.70 13.13
C VAL A 317 -6.95 15.58 14.27
N PRO A 318 -8.20 15.12 14.08
CA PRO A 318 -9.10 14.82 15.18
C PRO A 318 -8.52 13.85 16.21
N GLN A 319 -7.79 12.82 15.76
CA GLN A 319 -7.16 11.85 16.64
C GLN A 319 -6.09 12.51 17.53
N TYR A 320 -5.28 13.40 16.98
CA TYR A 320 -4.30 14.18 17.74
C TYR A 320 -4.97 14.95 18.90
N PHE A 321 -6.05 15.68 18.62
CA PHE A 321 -6.76 16.44 19.65
C PHE A 321 -7.39 15.53 20.70
N SER A 322 -7.99 14.43 20.28
CA SER A 322 -8.58 13.45 21.20
C SER A 322 -7.54 12.82 22.12
N LEU A 323 -6.36 12.44 21.60
CA LEU A 323 -5.27 11.89 22.41
C LEU A 323 -4.65 12.96 23.31
N SER A 324 -4.50 14.19 22.85
CA SER A 324 -4.00 15.32 23.65
C SER A 324 -4.90 15.62 24.85
N ALA A 325 -6.22 15.49 24.68
CA ALA A 325 -7.20 15.66 25.75
C ALA A 325 -7.05 14.62 26.87
N GLN A 326 -6.54 13.42 26.55
CA GLN A 326 -6.35 12.32 27.49
C GLN A 326 -5.04 12.42 28.31
N LEU A 327 -4.09 13.26 27.92
CA LEU A 327 -2.77 13.35 28.55
C LEU A 327 -2.82 13.57 30.07
N SER A 328 -3.80 14.35 30.57
CA SER A 328 -3.90 14.66 32.00
C SER A 328 -4.50 13.54 32.85
N THR A 329 -5.08 12.52 32.24
CA THR A 329 -5.85 11.46 32.92
C THR A 329 -5.31 10.06 32.67
N ASP A 330 -4.40 9.89 31.72
CA ASP A 330 -3.88 8.57 31.34
C ASP A 330 -2.80 8.09 32.32
N PRO A 331 -2.91 6.86 32.87
CA PRO A 331 -1.90 6.29 33.74
C PRO A 331 -0.56 6.02 33.03
N ASP A 332 -0.57 5.79 31.71
CA ASP A 332 0.62 5.61 30.85
C ASP A 332 1.05 6.92 30.18
N TYR A 333 0.98 8.04 30.91
CA TYR A 333 1.22 9.40 30.42
C TYR A 333 2.44 9.53 29.47
N LEU A 334 3.58 8.92 29.80
CA LEU A 334 4.80 9.06 29.00
C LEU A 334 4.64 8.45 27.60
N LYS A 335 4.04 7.27 27.49
CA LYS A 335 3.81 6.63 26.18
C LYS A 335 2.79 7.41 25.35
N LEU A 336 1.76 7.90 26.01
CA LEU A 336 0.76 8.72 25.33
C LEU A 336 1.36 10.05 24.87
N GLN A 337 2.21 10.67 25.67
CA GLN A 337 2.91 11.91 25.32
C GLN A 337 3.81 11.71 24.09
N ASP A 338 4.63 10.65 24.05
CA ASP A 338 5.47 10.36 22.88
C ASP A 338 4.64 10.17 21.62
N ARG A 339 3.51 9.47 21.73
CA ARG A 339 2.58 9.27 20.61
C ARG A 339 1.96 10.59 20.13
N VAL A 340 1.54 11.45 21.04
CA VAL A 340 0.94 12.76 20.73
C VAL A 340 1.98 13.65 20.03
N VAL A 341 3.20 13.74 20.56
CA VAL A 341 4.29 14.54 19.97
C VAL A 341 4.62 14.05 18.56
N ARG A 342 4.74 12.73 18.37
CA ARG A 342 4.98 12.16 17.05
C ARG A 342 3.86 12.46 16.08
N LEU A 343 2.60 12.32 16.51
CA LEU A 343 1.44 12.58 15.66
C LEU A 343 1.37 14.06 15.26
N GLU A 344 1.67 14.99 16.20
CA GLU A 344 1.77 16.43 15.92
C GLU A 344 2.80 16.72 14.81
N GLN A 345 3.98 16.09 14.88
CA GLN A 345 5.03 16.24 13.86
C GLN A 345 4.55 15.73 12.49
N LEU A 346 3.95 14.54 12.43
CA LEU A 346 3.41 13.97 11.20
C LEU A 346 2.36 14.88 10.55
N ILE A 347 1.41 15.37 11.34
CA ILE A 347 0.35 16.25 10.87
C ILE A 347 0.91 17.57 10.34
N ASN A 348 1.91 18.16 10.99
CA ASN A 348 2.54 19.39 10.51
C ASN A 348 3.23 19.18 9.15
N ILE A 349 3.91 18.05 8.95
CA ILE A 349 4.51 17.69 7.65
C ILE A 349 3.44 17.53 6.57
N GLN A 350 2.33 16.87 6.89
CA GLN A 350 1.20 16.69 5.96
C GLN A 350 0.55 18.04 5.60
N ARG A 351 0.43 18.94 6.58
CA ARG A 351 -0.05 20.30 6.37
C ARG A 351 0.89 21.08 5.45
N GLU A 352 2.19 21.05 5.67
CA GLU A 352 3.19 21.71 4.81
C GLU A 352 3.11 21.18 3.38
N MET A 353 2.94 19.88 3.18
CA MET A 353 2.76 19.31 1.84
C MET A 353 1.44 19.76 1.18
N ALA A 354 0.34 19.89 1.94
CA ALA A 354 -0.91 20.44 1.43
C ALA A 354 -0.78 21.91 1.04
N GLU A 355 -0.07 22.70 1.84
CA GLU A 355 0.20 24.12 1.57
C GLU A 355 1.09 24.30 0.34
N GLU A 356 2.07 23.41 0.14
CA GLU A 356 2.90 23.38 -1.08
C GLU A 356 2.05 23.18 -2.34
N CYS A 357 1.04 22.29 -2.30
CA CYS A 357 0.11 22.10 -3.41
C CYS A 357 -0.61 23.39 -3.82
N SER A 358 -0.96 24.23 -2.86
CA SER A 358 -1.64 25.49 -3.13
C SER A 358 -0.79 26.50 -3.90
N ALA A 359 0.54 26.35 -3.85
CA ALA A 359 1.49 27.17 -4.58
C ALA A 359 1.76 26.65 -6.01
N LEU A 360 1.44 25.37 -6.27
CA LEU A 360 1.60 24.77 -7.60
C LEU A 360 0.42 25.16 -8.50
N LYS A 361 0.72 25.69 -9.67
CA LYS A 361 -0.28 25.99 -10.71
C LYS A 361 -0.53 24.71 -11.52
N VAL A 362 -1.52 23.92 -11.12
CA VAL A 362 -1.93 22.70 -11.79
C VAL A 362 -3.36 22.83 -12.30
#